data_a098a1dc8a5617beedac7a001ae697b3
#
_entry.id   a098a1dc8a5617beedac7a001ae697b3
#
_cell.length_a   1.000
_cell.length_b   1.000
_cell.length_c   1.000
_cell.angle_alpha   90.00
_cell.angle_beta   90.00
_cell.angle_gamma   90.00
#
_symmetry.space_group_name_H-M   'P 1'
#
loop_
_entity.id
_entity.type
_entity.pdbx_description
1 polymer ?
#
loop_
_entity_poly.entity_id
_entity_poly.type
_entity_poly.pdbx_seq_one_letter_code
_entity_poly.pdbx_strand_id
1 'polypeptide(L)'
;VLYLIAGAAIFLVGAIFLGRLLSPYFVALVEQLRTRGQVIISSLIFAFILAYIAAAIQLEAILGAFAAGLILAETSKRKELEEQISPIADMLVPVFFVTVGARTDISVLNPLEPANRAGLVIASFLVVVAIIGKIVTGFAIFGQPGVNKLAVGIGMIPRGEVGLVFAGVGSASGVL
;
A
#
# COMPACT_ATOMS: atom_id res chain seq x y z
N VAL A 1 10.91 15.09 8.12
CA VAL A 1 9.57 14.50 8.16
C VAL A 1 8.56 15.36 7.41
N LEU A 2 8.40 16.66 7.76
CA LEU A 2 7.41 17.56 7.12
C LEU A 2 7.64 17.69 5.60
N TYR A 3 8.90 17.80 5.17
CA TYR A 3 9.28 17.86 3.75
C TYR A 3 8.88 16.61 2.98
N LEU A 4 9.07 15.41 3.59
CA LEU A 4 8.69 14.14 2.95
C LEU A 4 7.17 13.99 2.84
N ILE A 5 6.42 14.39 3.89
CA ILE A 5 4.95 14.36 3.86
C ILE A 5 4.41 15.32 2.79
N ALA A 6 4.93 16.54 2.74
CA ALA A 6 4.55 17.51 1.72
C ALA A 6 4.92 17.02 0.31
N GLY A 7 6.11 16.45 0.14
CA GLY A 7 6.57 15.85 -1.12
C GLY A 7 5.66 14.71 -1.59
N ALA A 8 5.29 13.80 -0.69
CA ALA A 8 4.38 12.70 -1.00
C ALA A 8 2.97 13.20 -1.40
N ALA A 9 2.45 14.19 -0.68
CA ALA A 9 1.15 14.79 -0.99
C ALA A 9 1.17 15.50 -2.35
N ILE A 10 2.19 16.30 -2.62
CA ILE A 10 2.37 17.00 -3.90
C ILE A 10 2.53 15.99 -5.04
N PHE A 11 3.33 14.93 -4.83
CA PHE A 11 3.52 13.88 -5.82
C PHE A 11 2.21 13.17 -6.15
N LEU A 12 1.43 12.75 -5.13
CA LEU A 12 0.16 12.05 -5.35
C LEU A 12 -0.86 12.94 -6.05
N VAL A 13 -1.04 14.18 -5.59
CA VAL A 13 -1.98 15.13 -6.21
C VAL A 13 -1.54 15.45 -7.63
N GLY A 14 -0.25 15.72 -7.84
CA GLY A 14 0.32 15.98 -9.17
C GLY A 14 0.20 14.78 -10.10
N ALA A 15 0.49 13.57 -9.63
CA ALA A 15 0.37 12.34 -10.40
C ALA A 15 -1.08 12.06 -10.82
N ILE A 16 -2.05 12.24 -9.90
CA ILE A 16 -3.47 12.08 -10.21
C ILE A 16 -3.92 13.13 -11.24
N PHE A 17 -3.55 14.39 -11.04
CA PHE A 17 -3.93 15.48 -11.94
C PHE A 17 -3.35 15.29 -13.35
N LEU A 18 -2.04 15.03 -13.45
CA LEU A 18 -1.36 14.72 -14.71
C LEU A 18 -1.88 13.43 -15.34
N GLY A 19 -2.14 12.42 -14.50
CA GLY A 19 -2.68 11.16 -14.95
C GLY A 19 -4.05 11.28 -15.58
N ARG A 20 -4.94 12.07 -14.99
CA ARG A 20 -6.25 12.38 -15.61
C ARG A 20 -6.12 13.05 -16.97
N LEU A 21 -5.19 13.99 -17.07
CA LEU A 21 -4.91 14.70 -18.31
C LEU A 21 -4.31 13.78 -19.38
N LEU A 22 -3.44 12.86 -18.99
CA LEU A 22 -2.74 11.95 -19.90
C LEU A 22 -3.48 10.63 -20.15
N SER A 23 -4.47 10.29 -19.32
CA SER A 23 -5.26 9.06 -19.42
C SER A 23 -5.82 8.78 -20.84
N PRO A 24 -6.44 9.75 -21.57
CA PRO A 24 -6.95 9.48 -22.91
C PRO A 24 -5.82 9.14 -23.91
N TYR A 25 -4.66 9.78 -23.76
CA TYR A 25 -3.50 9.49 -24.61
C TYR A 25 -2.91 8.13 -24.32
N PHE A 26 -2.89 7.74 -23.03
CA PHE A 26 -2.46 6.41 -22.62
C PHE A 26 -3.36 5.31 -23.19
N VAL A 27 -4.68 5.47 -23.10
CA VAL A 27 -5.63 4.50 -23.66
C VAL A 27 -5.47 4.41 -25.18
N ALA A 28 -5.38 5.54 -25.88
CA ALA A 28 -5.17 5.56 -27.33
C ALA A 28 -3.86 4.86 -27.75
N LEU A 29 -2.77 5.06 -26.98
CA LEU A 29 -1.48 4.39 -27.21
C LEU A 29 -1.60 2.88 -27.02
N VAL A 30 -2.27 2.44 -25.94
CA VAL A 30 -2.49 1.03 -25.65
C VAL A 30 -3.30 0.36 -26.75
N GLU A 31 -4.35 1.00 -27.25
CA GLU A 31 -5.20 0.46 -28.32
C GLU A 31 -4.47 0.29 -29.67
N GLN A 32 -3.40 1.06 -29.91
CA GLN A 32 -2.58 0.90 -31.10
C GLN A 32 -1.69 -0.34 -31.09
N LEU A 33 -1.37 -0.90 -29.92
CA LEU A 33 -0.39 -1.99 -29.80
C LEU A 33 -0.84 -3.36 -30.31
N ARG A 34 -2.12 -3.57 -30.62
CA ARG A 34 -2.72 -4.78 -31.24
C ARG A 34 -2.15 -6.13 -30.78
N THR A 35 -1.66 -6.25 -29.57
CA THR A 35 -1.05 -7.48 -29.03
C THR A 35 -1.89 -8.06 -27.89
N ARG A 36 -1.85 -9.38 -27.71
CA ARG A 36 -2.49 -10.02 -26.54
C ARG A 36 -1.80 -9.53 -25.27
N GLY A 37 -2.58 -9.10 -24.27
CA GLY A 37 -2.05 -8.59 -23.01
C GLY A 37 -1.51 -7.15 -23.07
N GLN A 38 -1.82 -6.40 -24.15
CA GLN A 38 -1.38 -5.00 -24.30
C GLN A 38 -1.75 -4.14 -23.09
N VAL A 39 -2.96 -4.31 -22.54
CA VAL A 39 -3.45 -3.51 -21.42
C VAL A 39 -2.61 -3.75 -20.17
N ILE A 40 -2.35 -5.01 -19.82
CA ILE A 40 -1.59 -5.33 -18.63
C ILE A 40 -0.11 -4.92 -18.75
N ILE A 41 0.53 -5.19 -19.90
CA ILE A 41 1.94 -4.86 -20.11
C ILE A 41 2.13 -3.35 -20.05
N SER A 42 1.31 -2.58 -20.74
CA SER A 42 1.40 -1.11 -20.73
C SER A 42 1.12 -0.53 -19.34
N SER A 43 0.17 -1.11 -18.60
CA SER A 43 -0.16 -0.68 -17.26
C SER A 43 0.95 -0.99 -16.27
N LEU A 44 1.62 -2.13 -16.38
CA LEU A 44 2.78 -2.46 -15.56
C LEU A 44 3.97 -1.55 -15.88
N ILE A 45 4.24 -1.29 -17.16
CA ILE A 45 5.28 -0.34 -17.57
C ILE A 45 5.00 1.05 -16.97
N PHE A 46 3.75 1.51 -17.08
CA PHE A 46 3.34 2.79 -16.50
C PHE A 46 3.50 2.82 -14.98
N ALA A 47 3.12 1.75 -14.29
CA ALA A 47 3.30 1.63 -12.84
C ALA A 47 4.78 1.63 -12.44
N PHE A 48 5.64 0.92 -13.18
CA PHE A 48 7.09 0.93 -12.92
C PHE A 48 7.75 2.27 -13.19
N ILE A 49 7.31 3.01 -14.22
CA ILE A 49 7.80 4.37 -14.50
C ILE A 49 7.45 5.29 -13.33
N LEU A 50 6.21 5.28 -12.85
CA LEU A 50 5.81 6.12 -11.71
C LEU A 50 6.50 5.69 -10.41
N ALA A 51 6.69 4.38 -10.20
CA ALA A 51 7.45 3.86 -9.08
C ALA A 51 8.91 4.34 -9.12
N TYR A 52 9.54 4.32 -10.30
CA TYR A 52 10.89 4.83 -10.50
C TYR A 52 10.99 6.34 -10.25
N ILE A 53 10.04 7.13 -10.76
CA ILE A 53 9.98 8.57 -10.52
C ILE A 53 9.84 8.86 -9.02
N ALA A 54 8.96 8.15 -8.32
CA ALA A 54 8.80 8.29 -6.87
C ALA A 54 10.14 8.01 -6.14
N ALA A 55 10.80 6.90 -6.49
CA ALA A 55 12.09 6.53 -5.91
C ALA A 55 13.19 7.58 -6.21
N ALA A 56 13.22 8.15 -7.41
CA ALA A 56 14.19 9.17 -7.81
C ALA A 56 14.06 10.47 -6.99
N ILE A 57 12.87 10.78 -6.49
CA ILE A 57 12.62 11.93 -5.60
C ILE A 57 12.62 11.54 -4.11
N GLN A 58 13.24 10.40 -3.79
CA GLN A 58 13.37 9.87 -2.42
C GLN A 58 12.03 9.53 -1.73
N LEU A 59 11.00 9.25 -2.50
CA LEU A 59 9.75 8.66 -2.02
C LEU A 59 9.79 7.15 -2.23
N GLU A 60 8.96 6.44 -1.47
CA GLU A 60 8.81 4.99 -1.64
C GLU A 60 8.22 4.64 -3.01
N ALA A 61 8.82 3.67 -3.69
CA ALA A 61 8.36 3.21 -5.01
C ALA A 61 6.90 2.74 -5.00
N ILE A 62 6.42 2.22 -3.86
CA ILE A 62 5.04 1.81 -3.68
C ILE A 62 4.04 2.96 -3.88
N LEU A 63 4.42 4.20 -3.51
CA LEU A 63 3.58 5.39 -3.73
C LEU A 63 3.39 5.68 -5.23
N GLY A 64 4.45 5.48 -6.02
CA GLY A 64 4.38 5.62 -7.48
C GLY A 64 3.48 4.55 -8.11
N ALA A 65 3.62 3.29 -7.72
CA ALA A 65 2.78 2.21 -8.19
C ALA A 65 1.31 2.41 -7.77
N PHE A 66 1.06 2.89 -6.55
CA PHE A 66 -0.28 3.23 -6.07
C PHE A 66 -0.91 4.37 -6.87
N ALA A 67 -0.15 5.44 -7.14
CA ALA A 67 -0.61 6.55 -7.98
C ALA A 67 -0.98 6.06 -9.40
N ALA A 68 -0.17 5.17 -9.99
CA ALA A 68 -0.48 4.55 -11.27
C ALA A 68 -1.81 3.78 -11.21
N GLY A 69 -2.03 2.99 -10.17
CA GLY A 69 -3.28 2.26 -9.96
C GLY A 69 -4.50 3.19 -9.89
N LEU A 70 -4.41 4.31 -9.16
CA LEU A 70 -5.47 5.30 -9.08
C LEU A 70 -5.79 5.93 -10.44
N ILE A 71 -4.77 6.27 -11.22
CA ILE A 71 -4.93 6.84 -12.55
C ILE A 71 -5.61 5.85 -13.49
N LEU A 72 -5.14 4.60 -13.49
CA LEU A 72 -5.67 3.54 -14.33
C LEU A 72 -7.10 3.13 -13.95
N ALA A 73 -7.46 3.23 -12.67
CA ALA A 73 -8.80 2.97 -12.19
C ALA A 73 -9.87 3.94 -12.75
N GLU A 74 -9.47 5.11 -13.21
CA GLU A 74 -10.35 6.09 -13.85
C GLU A 74 -10.48 5.88 -15.38
N THR A 75 -9.70 4.96 -15.97
CA THR A 75 -9.73 4.68 -17.40
C THR A 75 -10.89 3.75 -17.78
N SER A 76 -11.31 3.79 -19.08
CA SER A 76 -12.29 2.86 -19.63
C SER A 76 -11.85 1.40 -19.58
N LYS A 77 -10.55 1.15 -19.47
CA LYS A 77 -9.92 -0.19 -19.41
C LYS A 77 -9.84 -0.79 -18.02
N ARG A 78 -10.41 -0.12 -17.00
CA ARG A 78 -10.35 -0.56 -15.60
C ARG A 78 -10.72 -2.03 -15.39
N LYS A 79 -11.87 -2.45 -15.91
CA LYS A 79 -12.36 -3.84 -15.71
C LYS A 79 -11.44 -4.87 -16.35
N GLU A 80 -11.02 -4.62 -17.59
CA GLU A 80 -10.08 -5.49 -18.30
C GLU A 80 -8.75 -5.60 -17.55
N LEU A 81 -8.26 -4.49 -17.02
CA LEU A 81 -7.04 -4.45 -16.23
C LEU A 81 -7.18 -5.21 -14.90
N GLU A 82 -8.29 -5.03 -14.18
CA GLU A 82 -8.58 -5.71 -12.93
C GLU A 82 -8.61 -7.23 -13.12
N GLU A 83 -9.28 -7.72 -14.16
CA GLU A 83 -9.34 -9.14 -14.50
C GLU A 83 -7.96 -9.74 -14.83
N GLN A 84 -7.08 -8.96 -15.45
CA GLN A 84 -5.73 -9.43 -15.83
C GLN A 84 -4.72 -9.30 -14.69
N ILE A 85 -4.84 -8.32 -13.80
CA ILE A 85 -3.92 -8.11 -12.68
C ILE A 85 -4.24 -9.03 -11.49
N SER A 86 -5.52 -9.30 -11.21
CA SER A 86 -5.92 -10.09 -10.04
C SER A 86 -5.19 -11.44 -9.94
N PRO A 87 -5.08 -12.26 -11.00
CA PRO A 87 -4.37 -13.52 -10.91
C PRO A 87 -2.88 -13.37 -10.57
N ILE A 88 -2.26 -12.29 -11.05
CA ILE A 88 -0.85 -12.01 -10.76
C ILE A 88 -0.69 -11.57 -9.29
N ALA A 89 -1.59 -10.72 -8.81
CA ALA A 89 -1.62 -10.30 -7.42
C ALA A 89 -1.83 -11.50 -6.49
N ASP A 90 -2.79 -12.38 -6.79
CA ASP A 90 -3.09 -13.58 -6.02
C ASP A 90 -1.88 -14.53 -5.91
N MET A 91 -1.02 -14.55 -6.93
CA MET A 91 0.22 -15.31 -6.91
C MET A 91 1.34 -14.61 -6.14
N LEU A 92 1.52 -13.30 -6.33
CA LEU A 92 2.65 -12.56 -5.76
C LEU A 92 2.45 -12.16 -4.29
N VAL A 93 1.21 -11.89 -3.87
CA VAL A 93 0.91 -11.46 -2.50
C VAL A 93 1.31 -12.50 -1.46
N PRO A 94 0.99 -13.81 -1.59
CA PRO A 94 1.48 -14.82 -0.66
C PRO A 94 3.01 -14.92 -0.62
N VAL A 95 3.68 -14.81 -1.77
CA VAL A 95 5.15 -14.83 -1.84
C VAL A 95 5.74 -13.66 -1.07
N PHE A 96 5.16 -12.46 -1.21
CA PHE A 96 5.55 -11.29 -0.45
C PHE A 96 5.43 -11.53 1.07
N PHE A 97 4.28 -12.01 1.56
CA PHE A 97 4.09 -12.26 2.98
C PHE A 97 5.03 -13.32 3.55
N VAL A 98 5.24 -14.42 2.81
CA VAL A 98 6.20 -15.46 3.21
C VAL A 98 7.62 -14.89 3.29
N THR A 99 8.03 -14.08 2.30
CA THR A 99 9.37 -13.50 2.25
C THR A 99 9.59 -12.52 3.42
N VAL A 100 8.62 -11.66 3.71
CA VAL A 100 8.70 -10.72 4.83
C VAL A 100 8.71 -11.46 6.16
N GLY A 101 7.83 -12.47 6.31
CA GLY A 101 7.78 -13.30 7.52
C GLY A 101 9.10 -14.06 7.76
N ALA A 102 9.70 -14.61 6.71
CA ALA A 102 10.96 -15.34 6.81
C ALA A 102 12.16 -14.44 7.17
N ARG A 103 12.09 -13.14 6.86
CA ARG A 103 13.12 -12.15 7.22
C ARG A 103 12.93 -11.55 8.61
N THR A 104 11.78 -11.77 9.23
CA THR A 104 11.48 -11.21 10.55
C THR A 104 12.23 -12.00 11.64
N ASP A 105 13.05 -11.31 12.42
CA ASP A 105 13.72 -11.91 13.55
C ASP A 105 12.76 -12.06 14.74
N ILE A 106 12.34 -13.30 14.99
CA ILE A 106 11.41 -13.64 16.08
C ILE A 106 12.10 -13.57 17.45
N SER A 107 13.43 -13.55 17.51
CA SER A 107 14.16 -13.53 18.78
C SER A 107 13.89 -12.27 19.60
N VAL A 108 13.59 -11.14 18.94
CA VAL A 108 13.19 -9.87 19.57
C VAL A 108 11.88 -9.98 20.36
N LEU A 109 11.06 -10.98 20.08
CA LEU A 109 9.80 -11.23 20.82
C LEU A 109 10.01 -12.08 22.09
N ASN A 110 11.23 -12.52 22.37
CA ASN A 110 11.52 -13.32 23.55
C ASN A 110 11.51 -12.45 24.83
N PRO A 111 10.54 -12.61 25.75
CA PRO A 111 10.45 -11.81 26.97
C PRO A 111 11.50 -12.17 28.03
N LEU A 112 12.18 -13.31 27.87
CA LEU A 112 13.21 -13.77 28.78
C LEU A 112 14.52 -13.00 28.63
N GLU A 113 14.73 -12.40 27.44
CA GLU A 113 15.90 -11.59 27.14
C GLU A 113 15.73 -10.18 27.73
N PRO A 114 16.59 -9.74 28.68
CA PRO A 114 16.46 -8.43 29.30
C PRO A 114 16.50 -7.26 28.30
N ALA A 115 17.26 -7.40 27.21
CA ALA A 115 17.39 -6.40 26.16
C ALA A 115 16.08 -6.11 25.44
N ASN A 116 15.21 -7.13 25.31
CA ASN A 116 13.95 -7.01 24.57
C ASN A 116 12.78 -6.44 25.39
N ARG A 117 12.90 -6.44 26.73
CA ARG A 117 11.79 -6.09 27.63
C ARG A 117 11.24 -4.68 27.40
N ALA A 118 12.13 -3.70 27.26
CA ALA A 118 11.70 -2.32 27.00
C ALA A 118 10.94 -2.18 25.68
N GLY A 119 11.46 -2.80 24.62
CA GLY A 119 10.80 -2.85 23.32
C GLY A 119 9.44 -3.55 23.35
N LEU A 120 9.35 -4.69 24.06
CA LEU A 120 8.10 -5.44 24.20
C LEU A 120 7.02 -4.68 25.00
N VAL A 121 7.40 -3.93 26.03
CA VAL A 121 6.47 -3.08 26.78
C VAL A 121 5.91 -1.97 25.88
N ILE A 122 6.78 -1.29 25.13
CA ILE A 122 6.36 -0.25 24.20
C ILE A 122 5.47 -0.84 23.08
N ALA A 123 5.86 -1.96 22.51
CA ALA A 123 5.09 -2.65 21.48
C ALA A 123 3.71 -3.07 21.98
N SER A 124 3.64 -3.65 23.19
CA SER A 124 2.36 -4.05 23.82
C SER A 124 1.45 -2.84 24.05
N PHE A 125 1.99 -1.73 24.52
CA PHE A 125 1.26 -0.48 24.69
C PHE A 125 0.72 0.03 23.35
N LEU A 126 1.55 0.08 22.31
CA LEU A 126 1.16 0.51 20.97
C LEU A 126 0.09 -0.38 20.37
N VAL A 127 0.16 -1.70 20.57
CA VAL A 127 -0.85 -2.66 20.12
C VAL A 127 -2.20 -2.37 20.78
N VAL A 128 -2.22 -2.16 22.11
CA VAL A 128 -3.46 -1.84 22.83
C VAL A 128 -4.07 -0.53 22.34
N VAL A 129 -3.26 0.52 22.20
CA VAL A 129 -3.70 1.83 21.67
C VAL A 129 -4.23 1.69 20.25
N ALA A 130 -3.55 0.92 19.40
CA ALA A 130 -3.99 0.68 18.02
C ALA A 130 -5.34 -0.05 17.97
N ILE A 131 -5.53 -1.08 18.81
CA ILE A 131 -6.81 -1.82 18.89
C ILE A 131 -7.94 -0.89 19.34
N ILE A 132 -7.74 -0.11 20.39
CA ILE A 132 -8.72 0.84 20.89
C ILE A 132 -9.05 1.88 19.82
N GLY A 133 -8.04 2.47 19.19
CA GLY A 133 -8.22 3.45 18.12
C GLY A 133 -9.04 2.89 16.94
N LYS A 134 -8.81 1.62 16.56
CA LYS A 134 -9.57 0.94 15.51
C LYS A 134 -11.02 0.71 15.90
N ILE A 135 -11.29 0.26 17.12
CA ILE A 135 -12.64 0.08 17.62
C ILE A 135 -13.38 1.42 17.63
N VAL A 136 -12.74 2.48 18.11
CA VAL A 136 -13.33 3.84 18.16
C VAL A 136 -13.66 4.35 16.75
N THR A 137 -12.84 4.03 15.74
CA THR A 137 -13.11 4.43 14.35
C THR A 137 -14.47 3.91 13.84
N GLY A 138 -14.90 2.73 14.28
CA GLY A 138 -16.23 2.19 13.94
C GLY A 138 -17.38 3.09 14.38
N PHE A 139 -17.20 3.89 15.44
CA PHE A 139 -18.20 4.83 15.92
C PHE A 139 -18.25 6.14 15.12
N ALA A 140 -17.28 6.39 14.23
CA ALA A 140 -17.30 7.54 13.32
C ALA A 140 -18.33 7.41 12.19
N ILE A 141 -19.04 6.28 12.09
CA ILE A 141 -20.13 6.10 11.15
C ILE A 141 -21.38 6.77 11.72
N PHE A 142 -21.70 7.96 11.20
CA PHE A 142 -22.91 8.71 11.58
C PHE A 142 -24.03 8.50 10.54
N GLY A 143 -25.28 8.48 11.02
CA GLY A 143 -26.44 8.56 10.14
C GLY A 143 -26.86 7.27 9.41
N GLN A 144 -26.27 6.11 9.71
CA GLN A 144 -26.70 4.83 9.16
C GLN A 144 -27.30 3.92 10.26
N PRO A 145 -28.63 3.92 10.46
CA PRO A 145 -29.29 2.99 11.34
C PRO A 145 -29.20 1.57 10.76
N GLY A 146 -28.72 0.62 11.56
CA GLY A 146 -28.60 -0.80 11.16
C GLY A 146 -27.15 -1.28 10.95
N VAL A 147 -26.16 -0.39 10.91
CA VAL A 147 -24.74 -0.79 10.86
C VAL A 147 -24.23 -1.09 12.26
N ASN A 148 -23.74 -2.31 12.47
CA ASN A 148 -23.06 -2.66 13.72
C ASN A 148 -21.69 -2.00 13.79
N LYS A 149 -21.61 -0.84 14.44
CA LYS A 149 -20.41 -0.01 14.56
C LYS A 149 -19.25 -0.77 15.21
N LEU A 150 -19.55 -1.62 16.19
CA LEU A 150 -18.53 -2.44 16.85
C LEU A 150 -17.94 -3.49 15.90
N ALA A 151 -18.79 -4.15 15.11
CA ALA A 151 -18.33 -5.11 14.12
C ALA A 151 -17.40 -4.45 13.06
N VAL A 152 -17.74 -3.23 12.62
CA VAL A 152 -16.87 -2.47 11.71
C VAL A 152 -15.54 -2.13 12.37
N GLY A 153 -15.55 -1.63 13.61
CA GLY A 153 -14.33 -1.30 14.34
C GLY A 153 -13.44 -2.52 14.57
N ILE A 154 -14.01 -3.65 14.98
CA ILE A 154 -13.27 -4.91 15.17
C ILE A 154 -12.75 -5.44 13.83
N GLY A 155 -13.55 -5.37 12.77
CA GLY A 155 -13.14 -5.79 11.43
C GLY A 155 -11.96 -4.99 10.86
N MET A 156 -11.71 -3.79 11.38
CA MET A 156 -10.56 -2.95 11.01
C MET A 156 -9.28 -3.28 11.81
N ILE A 157 -9.32 -4.14 12.82
CA ILE A 157 -8.15 -4.48 13.65
C ILE A 157 -7.09 -5.24 12.83
N PRO A 158 -7.44 -6.30 12.07
CA PRO A 158 -6.46 -7.02 11.27
C PRO A 158 -5.80 -6.07 10.26
N ARG A 159 -4.47 -6.00 10.31
CA ARG A 159 -3.67 -5.15 9.43
C ARG A 159 -2.30 -5.79 9.26
N GLY A 160 -1.84 -5.93 8.05
CA GLY A 160 -0.60 -6.65 7.83
C GLY A 160 0.28 -6.06 6.74
N GLU A 161 -0.28 -5.76 5.59
CA GLU A 161 0.48 -5.53 4.39
C GLU A 161 1.36 -4.27 4.44
N VAL A 162 0.81 -3.12 4.78
CA VAL A 162 1.53 -1.83 4.74
C VAL A 162 2.55 -1.71 5.87
N GLY A 163 2.19 -2.16 7.09
CA GLY A 163 3.09 -2.15 8.23
C GLY A 163 4.33 -3.01 8.01
N LEU A 164 4.17 -4.16 7.37
CA LEU A 164 5.27 -5.07 7.03
C LEU A 164 6.21 -4.47 5.98
N VAL A 165 5.67 -3.73 5.00
CA VAL A 165 6.50 -3.01 4.01
C VAL A 165 7.36 -1.97 4.71
N PHE A 166 6.79 -1.15 5.59
CA PHE A 166 7.55 -0.15 6.34
C PHE A 166 8.60 -0.78 7.26
N ALA A 167 8.27 -1.87 7.95
CA ALA A 167 9.24 -2.60 8.76
C ALA A 167 10.39 -3.16 7.92
N GLY A 168 10.08 -3.73 6.75
CA GLY A 168 11.08 -4.26 5.82
C GLY A 168 12.01 -3.17 5.28
N VAL A 169 11.47 -2.02 4.89
CA VAL A 169 12.26 -0.87 4.42
C VAL A 169 13.10 -0.28 5.55
N GLY A 170 12.52 -0.10 6.74
CA GLY A 170 13.24 0.40 7.91
C GLY A 170 14.43 -0.49 8.29
N SER A 171 14.24 -1.79 8.29
CA SER A 171 15.31 -2.77 8.54
C SER A 171 16.38 -2.75 7.43
N ALA A 172 15.98 -2.63 6.16
CA ALA A 172 16.92 -2.58 5.03
C ALA A 172 17.73 -1.28 4.99
N SER A 173 17.16 -0.17 5.51
CA SER A 173 17.84 1.14 5.58
C SER A 173 18.75 1.30 6.80
N GLY A 174 18.76 0.32 7.72
CA GLY A 174 19.55 0.38 8.95
C GLY A 174 19.07 1.43 9.97
N VAL A 175 17.83 1.89 9.85
CA VAL A 175 17.20 2.86 10.77
C VAL A 175 16.48 2.13 11.93
N LEU A 176 16.19 0.85 11.73
CA LEU A 176 15.59 -0.06 12.73
C LEU A 176 16.56 -1.19 13.06
#